data_2df03cec14472cda53935b969de225c7
#
_entry.id   2df03cec14472cda53935b969de225c7
#
_cell.length_a   1.000
_cell.length_b   1.000
_cell.length_c   1.000
_cell.angle_alpha   90.00
_cell.angle_beta   90.00
_cell.angle_gamma   90.00
#
_symmetry.space_group_name_H-M   'P 1'
#
loop_
_entity.id
_entity.type
_entity.pdbx_description
1 polymer ?
#
loop_
_entity_poly.entity_id
_entity_poly.type
_entity_poly.pdbx_seq_one_letter_code
_entity_poly.pdbx_strand_id
1 'polypeptide(L)'
;MNYPRLLFVVISTLSIALSTSVYAARDVTQIHLEPGDGLWSLGMGFRNGTFPYVGKDDVDDLLPLITYNGDSFFIDGTRTGFHLYQSTDWLIGTYASYRFAGFNEEDGMELDGMDRNDGIDGRFAITRQTDFGNFTLDYGHDISGASNGWDVDFRWGKLFSHGNYRIRPWIGITYEDQKLSNYYYGVKSDESTPEREAYNTKSSFEMRYGIDMSYRLAQHHYLGFNMQYSELDSTKINSPIVADNGQFSSFASYRYEFNDYQYNPYVNGSITKDLTMGEWYWRIAAGRHTETTFNKLLRFQEMFKPEERGTGIASIFVGKKIADNFMWLPLEAYVTGGYVRRFEKGLQDNFNEYVLGFKAYFSKFPWSDNIKTRIGLAEGVSYAAKVPFVEGEHVEAKNRSASKFLNYLDWSIDVSIGDVFKVPKLKECYMGWSVHHRSGIFASSDFFGNVNGGSNVNTLYLQCHNNVMGS
;
A
#
# COMPACT_ATOMS: atom_id res chain seq x y z
N MET A 1 24.80 10.52 14.78
CA MET A 1 24.18 11.31 13.69
C MET A 1 22.91 10.60 13.26
N ASN A 2 21.79 11.33 13.26
CA ASN A 2 20.42 10.81 13.31
C ASN A 2 19.93 10.15 12.01
N TYR A 3 20.17 8.86 11.83
CA TYR A 3 19.66 8.05 10.73
C TYR A 3 18.21 7.51 10.86
N PRO A 4 17.55 7.53 12.04
CA PRO A 4 16.16 7.04 12.13
C PRO A 4 15.13 7.90 11.39
N ARG A 5 15.41 9.17 11.09
CA ARG A 5 14.44 10.06 10.45
C ARG A 5 14.27 9.81 8.94
N LEU A 6 15.32 9.38 8.24
CA LEU A 6 15.22 9.09 6.80
C LEU A 6 14.51 7.75 6.53
N LEU A 7 14.76 6.75 7.36
CA LEU A 7 14.08 5.46 7.31
C LEU A 7 12.58 5.62 7.63
N PHE A 8 12.25 6.48 8.59
CA PHE A 8 10.86 6.80 8.94
C PHE A 8 10.14 7.53 7.80
N VAL A 9 10.82 8.40 7.07
CA VAL A 9 10.23 9.10 5.91
C VAL A 9 10.00 8.15 4.74
N VAL A 10 10.91 7.24 4.42
CA VAL A 10 10.72 6.26 3.33
C VAL A 10 9.68 5.20 3.69
N ILE A 11 9.67 4.73 4.95
CA ILE A 11 8.65 3.79 5.44
C ILE A 11 7.29 4.50 5.57
N SER A 12 7.27 5.76 6.01
CA SER A 12 6.04 6.54 6.09
C SER A 12 5.50 6.89 4.71
N THR A 13 6.33 7.22 3.72
CA THR A 13 5.87 7.50 2.36
C THR A 13 5.38 6.24 1.64
N LEU A 14 6.01 5.09 1.87
CA LEU A 14 5.52 3.82 1.34
C LEU A 14 4.22 3.35 2.05
N SER A 15 4.13 3.53 3.38
CA SER A 15 2.89 3.27 4.15
C SER A 15 1.78 4.26 3.80
N ILE A 16 2.12 5.48 3.45
CA ILE A 16 1.23 6.59 3.13
C ILE A 16 0.69 6.49 1.68
N ALA A 17 1.47 5.97 0.74
CA ALA A 17 0.96 5.64 -0.61
C ALA A 17 -0.07 4.49 -0.59
N LEU A 18 -0.15 3.73 0.52
CA LEU A 18 -1.15 2.68 0.76
C LEU A 18 -2.42 3.18 1.45
N SER A 19 -2.46 4.47 1.88
CA SER A 19 -3.56 4.99 2.66
C SER A 19 -4.66 5.60 1.82
N THR A 20 -5.50 4.79 1.18
CA THR A 20 -6.85 5.24 0.89
C THR A 20 -7.76 4.06 0.56
N SER A 21 -8.86 4.04 1.30
CA SER A 21 -10.10 3.28 1.09
C SER A 21 -9.94 1.80 0.72
N VAL A 22 -9.56 1.00 1.69
CA VAL A 22 -9.66 -0.45 1.61
C VAL A 22 -10.28 -0.98 2.89
N TYR A 23 -11.44 -1.55 2.76
CA TYR A 23 -12.44 -1.73 3.80
C TYR A 23 -12.39 -3.10 4.48
N ALA A 24 -12.63 -3.07 5.76
CA ALA A 24 -13.13 -4.09 6.67
C ALA A 24 -12.64 -5.55 6.49
N ALA A 25 -11.40 -5.80 6.81
CA ALA A 25 -11.00 -7.07 7.39
C ALA A 25 -9.79 -6.82 8.26
N ARG A 26 -9.95 -7.07 9.54
CA ARG A 26 -8.84 -7.00 10.46
C ARG A 26 -7.79 -8.01 10.05
N ASP A 27 -6.69 -7.51 9.52
CA ASP A 27 -5.39 -8.17 9.41
C ASP A 27 -5.36 -9.56 8.72
N VAL A 28 -5.79 -9.61 7.46
CA VAL A 28 -5.63 -10.79 6.60
C VAL A 28 -4.21 -10.89 6.03
N THR A 29 -3.42 -9.84 6.14
CA THR A 29 -2.11 -9.72 5.50
C THR A 29 -0.97 -10.35 6.31
N GLN A 30 -1.25 -11.10 7.38
CA GLN A 30 -0.24 -11.75 8.19
C GLN A 30 0.47 -12.87 7.41
N ILE A 31 1.73 -12.64 7.03
CA ILE A 31 2.46 -13.50 6.10
C ILE A 31 3.49 -14.36 6.83
N HIS A 32 4.09 -13.85 7.89
CA HIS A 32 5.08 -14.60 8.66
C HIS A 32 4.41 -15.49 9.71
N LEU A 33 4.61 -16.79 9.57
CA LEU A 33 4.07 -17.81 10.46
C LEU A 33 5.04 -18.19 11.60
N GLU A 34 6.28 -17.69 11.55
CA GLU A 34 7.36 -18.03 12.48
C GLU A 34 8.18 -16.80 12.84
N PRO A 35 8.90 -16.84 13.98
CA PRO A 35 9.87 -15.81 14.35
C PRO A 35 10.95 -15.60 13.28
N GLY A 36 11.49 -14.42 13.22
CA GLY A 36 12.25 -13.88 12.13
C GLY A 36 13.59 -14.51 11.84
N ASP A 37 13.90 -14.53 10.58
CA ASP A 37 15.18 -14.91 9.98
C ASP A 37 15.97 -13.70 9.46
N GLY A 38 15.46 -12.47 9.67
CA GLY A 38 16.08 -11.23 9.22
C GLY A 38 15.96 -10.99 7.71
N LEU A 39 15.09 -11.72 7.03
CA LEU A 39 14.94 -11.62 5.60
C LEU A 39 13.91 -10.59 5.17
N TRP A 40 14.24 -9.88 4.13
CA TRP A 40 13.31 -9.03 3.41
C TRP A 40 12.57 -9.81 2.34
N SER A 41 11.32 -9.47 2.09
CA SER A 41 10.64 -9.90 0.88
C SER A 41 9.83 -8.78 0.24
N LEU A 42 9.66 -8.89 -1.07
CA LEU A 42 8.78 -8.05 -1.87
C LEU A 42 7.80 -8.93 -2.61
N GLY A 43 6.58 -8.45 -2.74
CA GLY A 43 5.54 -9.19 -3.42
C GLY A 43 4.32 -8.37 -3.74
N MET A 44 3.29 -9.08 -4.12
CA MET A 44 1.95 -8.55 -4.33
C MET A 44 0.93 -9.52 -3.77
N GLY A 45 -0.20 -9.02 -3.33
CA GLY A 45 -1.30 -9.84 -2.88
C GLY A 45 -2.63 -9.31 -3.40
N PHE A 46 -3.50 -10.22 -3.73
CA PHE A 46 -4.88 -9.94 -4.08
C PHE A 46 -5.76 -10.21 -2.86
N ARG A 47 -6.48 -9.19 -2.44
CA ARG A 47 -7.45 -9.26 -1.35
C ARG A 47 -8.86 -9.28 -1.94
N ASN A 48 -9.68 -10.21 -1.45
CA ASN A 48 -11.10 -10.24 -1.68
C ASN A 48 -11.82 -10.31 -0.32
N GLY A 49 -12.94 -9.61 -0.17
CA GLY A 49 -13.70 -9.62 1.07
C GLY A 49 -15.07 -9.01 0.95
N THR A 50 -15.97 -9.43 1.84
CA THR A 50 -17.33 -8.90 1.95
C THR A 50 -17.40 -7.82 3.02
N PHE A 51 -18.31 -6.88 2.86
CA PHE A 51 -18.67 -5.92 3.88
C PHE A 51 -20.02 -6.26 4.53
N PRO A 52 -20.17 -5.97 5.81
CA PRO A 52 -21.45 -6.18 6.46
C PRO A 52 -22.45 -5.03 6.20
N TYR A 53 -22.01 -3.95 5.54
CA TYR A 53 -22.82 -2.75 5.38
C TYR A 53 -23.82 -2.84 4.23
N VAL A 54 -25.00 -2.23 4.44
CA VAL A 54 -26.05 -2.14 3.42
C VAL A 54 -25.55 -1.36 2.22
N GLY A 55 -25.76 -1.89 1.01
CA GLY A 55 -25.45 -1.23 -0.27
C GLY A 55 -23.98 -1.14 -0.62
N LYS A 56 -23.08 -1.61 0.24
CA LYS A 56 -21.65 -1.58 -0.04
C LYS A 56 -21.20 -2.80 -0.83
N ASP A 57 -20.48 -2.56 -1.92
CA ASP A 57 -19.88 -3.60 -2.76
C ASP A 57 -18.75 -4.37 -2.04
N ASP A 58 -18.52 -5.59 -2.47
CA ASP A 58 -17.37 -6.41 -2.06
C ASP A 58 -16.04 -5.78 -2.47
N VAL A 59 -14.97 -6.14 -1.78
CA VAL A 59 -13.61 -5.65 -2.06
C VAL A 59 -12.82 -6.61 -2.90
N ASP A 60 -12.23 -6.05 -3.94
CA ASP A 60 -11.22 -6.70 -4.77
C ASP A 60 -10.02 -5.78 -4.94
N ASP A 61 -8.94 -6.06 -4.19
CA ASP A 61 -7.75 -5.21 -4.18
C ASP A 61 -6.48 -5.96 -4.53
N LEU A 62 -5.64 -5.32 -5.31
CA LEU A 62 -4.25 -5.72 -5.48
C LEU A 62 -3.36 -4.84 -4.61
N LEU A 63 -2.65 -5.44 -3.65
CA LEU A 63 -1.82 -4.75 -2.68
C LEU A 63 -0.35 -5.11 -2.86
N PRO A 64 0.56 -4.12 -2.87
CA PRO A 64 1.98 -4.39 -2.77
C PRO A 64 2.32 -4.95 -1.38
N LEU A 65 3.22 -5.92 -1.34
CA LEU A 65 3.70 -6.54 -0.12
C LEU A 65 5.16 -6.23 0.10
N ILE A 66 5.44 -5.67 1.27
CA ILE A 66 6.80 -5.57 1.81
C ILE A 66 6.78 -6.30 3.13
N THR A 67 7.70 -7.26 3.31
CA THR A 67 7.85 -7.91 4.61
C THR A 67 9.31 -7.92 5.03
N TYR A 68 9.52 -7.82 6.33
CA TYR A 68 10.79 -8.02 7.01
C TYR A 68 10.50 -8.54 8.40
N ASN A 69 11.19 -9.59 8.82
CA ASN A 69 11.01 -10.14 10.15
C ASN A 69 12.36 -10.38 10.81
N GLY A 70 12.90 -9.36 11.45
CA GLY A 70 14.17 -9.41 12.18
C GLY A 70 14.00 -9.65 13.68
N ASP A 71 15.11 -9.76 14.40
CA ASP A 71 15.13 -10.02 15.84
C ASP A 71 14.44 -8.93 16.68
N SER A 72 14.53 -7.68 16.25
CA SER A 72 14.02 -6.53 17.02
C SER A 72 12.91 -5.76 16.33
N PHE A 73 12.80 -5.85 15.00
CA PHE A 73 11.90 -5.07 14.20
C PHE A 73 11.27 -5.92 13.11
N PHE A 74 10.00 -5.66 12.78
CA PHE A 74 9.31 -6.33 11.69
C PHE A 74 8.44 -5.38 10.87
N ILE A 75 8.25 -5.74 9.60
CA ILE A 75 7.22 -5.25 8.70
C ILE A 75 6.50 -6.47 8.16
N ASP A 76 5.19 -6.49 8.22
CA ASP A 76 4.37 -7.61 7.75
C ASP A 76 3.09 -7.06 7.09
N GLY A 77 3.20 -6.73 5.82
CA GLY A 77 2.12 -6.10 5.08
C GLY A 77 1.72 -4.75 5.69
N THR A 78 0.54 -4.69 6.29
CA THR A 78 -0.02 -3.48 6.90
C THR A 78 0.37 -3.26 8.37
N ARG A 79 1.28 -4.10 8.89
CA ARG A 79 1.78 -4.02 10.27
C ARG A 79 3.26 -3.71 10.29
N THR A 80 3.67 -2.87 11.23
CA THR A 80 5.08 -2.59 11.50
C THR A 80 5.31 -2.40 12.98
N GLY A 81 6.37 -2.98 13.52
CA GLY A 81 6.60 -2.90 14.96
C GLY A 81 7.91 -3.50 15.44
N PHE A 82 7.96 -3.70 16.73
CA PHE A 82 9.15 -4.16 17.45
C PHE A 82 8.86 -5.40 18.27
N HIS A 83 9.80 -6.35 18.26
CA HIS A 83 9.86 -7.44 19.23
C HIS A 83 10.54 -6.91 20.50
N LEU A 84 9.79 -6.82 21.58
CA LEU A 84 10.29 -6.36 22.88
C LEU A 84 10.97 -7.49 23.64
N TYR A 85 10.49 -8.71 23.45
CA TYR A 85 11.06 -9.93 24.03
C TYR A 85 10.75 -11.12 23.13
N GLN A 86 11.75 -11.95 22.89
CA GLN A 86 11.63 -13.17 22.10
C GLN A 86 12.39 -14.31 22.74
N SER A 87 11.75 -15.46 22.87
CA SER A 87 12.33 -16.71 23.31
C SER A 87 11.66 -17.88 22.57
N THR A 88 12.07 -19.11 22.82
CA THR A 88 11.44 -20.31 22.26
C THR A 88 9.95 -20.41 22.59
N ASP A 89 9.56 -19.86 23.75
CA ASP A 89 8.22 -20.02 24.30
C ASP A 89 7.37 -18.75 24.25
N TRP A 90 8.00 -17.57 24.18
CA TRP A 90 7.32 -16.30 24.27
C TRP A 90 7.77 -15.33 23.19
N LEU A 91 6.79 -14.66 22.62
CA LEU A 91 7.00 -13.49 21.77
C LEU A 91 6.15 -12.34 22.31
N ILE A 92 6.80 -11.23 22.66
CA ILE A 92 6.14 -10.02 23.15
C ILE A 92 6.55 -8.88 22.22
N GLY A 93 5.58 -8.14 21.72
CA GLY A 93 5.85 -7.05 20.79
C GLY A 93 4.85 -5.92 20.86
N THR A 94 5.23 -4.81 20.26
CA THR A 94 4.36 -3.65 20.02
C THR A 94 4.42 -3.26 18.56
N TYR A 95 3.30 -2.84 18.00
CA TYR A 95 3.24 -2.53 16.59
C TYR A 95 2.10 -1.55 16.24
N ALA A 96 2.24 -0.88 15.12
CA ALA A 96 1.16 -0.19 14.47
C ALA A 96 0.54 -1.10 13.42
N SER A 97 -0.79 -1.11 13.32
CA SER A 97 -1.53 -1.81 12.27
C SER A 97 -2.59 -0.92 11.66
N TYR A 98 -2.77 -1.05 10.34
CA TYR A 98 -3.83 -0.35 9.64
C TYR A 98 -5.16 -1.09 9.81
N ARG A 99 -6.23 -0.35 10.16
CA ARG A 99 -7.59 -0.87 10.30
C ARG A 99 -8.43 -0.47 9.09
N PHE A 100 -8.73 -1.41 8.25
CA PHE A 100 -9.56 -1.25 7.07
C PHE A 100 -11.05 -1.40 7.45
N ALA A 101 -11.64 -0.43 8.09
CA ALA A 101 -13.03 -0.51 8.58
C ALA A 101 -13.88 0.70 8.19
N GLY A 102 -13.29 1.66 7.52
CA GLY A 102 -13.97 2.88 7.09
C GLY A 102 -14.94 2.68 5.93
N PHE A 103 -15.79 3.66 5.70
CA PHE A 103 -16.67 3.81 4.54
C PHE A 103 -17.01 5.28 4.33
N ASN A 104 -17.50 5.62 3.14
CA ASN A 104 -17.93 6.96 2.81
C ASN A 104 -19.29 6.95 2.08
N GLU A 105 -19.90 8.12 1.90
CA GLU A 105 -21.19 8.28 1.25
C GLU A 105 -21.23 7.78 -0.22
N GLU A 106 -20.08 7.65 -0.89
CA GLU A 106 -20.01 7.14 -2.27
C GLU A 106 -20.11 5.61 -2.33
N ASP A 107 -19.97 4.91 -1.19
CA ASP A 107 -19.97 3.45 -1.12
C ASP A 107 -21.36 2.82 -1.28
N GLY A 108 -22.46 3.57 -1.09
CA GLY A 108 -23.84 3.12 -1.30
C GLY A 108 -24.85 4.18 -0.91
N MET A 109 -25.99 4.23 -1.59
CA MET A 109 -27.06 5.22 -1.32
C MET A 109 -27.59 5.11 0.13
N GLU A 110 -27.55 3.93 0.70
CA GLU A 110 -27.98 3.67 2.08
C GLU A 110 -27.03 4.27 3.12
N LEU A 111 -25.78 4.59 2.71
CA LEU A 111 -24.74 5.24 3.53
C LEU A 111 -24.60 6.74 3.26
N ASP A 112 -25.45 7.31 2.39
CA ASP A 112 -25.43 8.73 2.04
C ASP A 112 -25.44 9.64 3.27
N GLY A 113 -24.53 10.62 3.31
CA GLY A 113 -24.31 11.52 4.46
C GLY A 113 -23.55 10.90 5.64
N MET A 114 -22.96 9.71 5.49
CA MET A 114 -22.14 9.07 6.51
C MET A 114 -20.71 8.85 6.03
N ASP A 115 -19.73 9.25 6.82
CA ASP A 115 -18.33 8.99 6.61
C ASP A 115 -17.70 8.34 7.85
N ARG A 116 -16.91 7.28 7.62
CA ARG A 116 -16.07 6.63 8.63
C ARG A 116 -14.68 6.44 8.08
N ASN A 117 -13.71 7.04 8.73
CA ASN A 117 -12.32 6.89 8.32
C ASN A 117 -11.77 5.52 8.70
N ASP A 118 -10.87 5.01 7.90
CA ASP A 118 -9.97 3.95 8.34
C ASP A 118 -9.15 4.41 9.55
N GLY A 119 -8.61 3.47 10.31
CA GLY A 119 -7.85 3.76 11.52
C GLY A 119 -6.43 3.22 11.48
N ILE A 120 -5.60 3.73 12.37
CA ILE A 120 -4.32 3.13 12.73
C ILE A 120 -4.37 2.80 14.21
N ASP A 121 -4.15 1.54 14.53
CA ASP A 121 -4.07 1.06 15.90
C ASP A 121 -2.62 0.96 16.37
N GLY A 122 -2.33 1.48 17.55
CA GLY A 122 -1.16 1.10 18.33
C GLY A 122 -1.49 -0.17 19.11
N ARG A 123 -0.69 -1.22 18.94
CA ARG A 123 -1.00 -2.55 19.48
C ARG A 123 0.12 -3.09 20.35
N PHE A 124 -0.26 -3.94 21.32
CA PHE A 124 0.66 -4.68 22.18
C PHE A 124 0.21 -6.14 22.25
N ALA A 125 1.09 -7.06 21.85
CA ALA A 125 0.77 -8.47 21.79
C ALA A 125 1.72 -9.33 22.62
N ILE A 126 1.16 -10.36 23.24
CA ILE A 126 1.87 -11.42 23.95
C ILE A 126 1.45 -12.75 23.34
N THR A 127 2.42 -13.48 22.79
CA THR A 127 2.19 -14.82 22.25
C THR A 127 2.94 -15.85 23.07
N ARG A 128 2.22 -16.86 23.55
CA ARG A 128 2.79 -18.07 24.17
C ARG A 128 2.82 -19.19 23.14
N GLN A 129 4.01 -19.71 22.88
CA GLN A 129 4.21 -20.87 22.02
C GLN A 129 4.20 -22.15 22.86
N THR A 130 3.47 -23.16 22.40
CA THR A 130 3.34 -24.47 23.08
C THR A 130 3.25 -25.59 22.05
N ASP A 131 3.41 -26.84 22.48
CA ASP A 131 3.21 -28.04 21.63
C ASP A 131 1.76 -28.14 21.11
N PHE A 132 0.81 -27.54 21.81
CA PHE A 132 -0.62 -27.55 21.43
C PHE A 132 -0.98 -26.43 20.46
N GLY A 133 -0.08 -25.47 20.20
CA GLY A 133 -0.28 -24.32 19.37
C GLY A 133 0.13 -23.01 20.07
N ASN A 134 -0.12 -21.91 19.40
CA ASN A 134 0.21 -20.56 19.84
C ASN A 134 -1.04 -19.87 20.40
N PHE A 135 -0.92 -19.29 21.58
CA PHE A 135 -1.94 -18.47 22.21
C PHE A 135 -1.48 -17.01 22.18
N THR A 136 -2.25 -16.15 21.54
CA THR A 136 -1.94 -14.72 21.43
C THR A 136 -3.02 -13.91 22.15
N LEU A 137 -2.59 -13.02 23.01
CA LEU A 137 -3.42 -11.93 23.55
C LEU A 137 -2.88 -10.63 22.98
N ASP A 138 -3.76 -9.85 22.36
CA ASP A 138 -3.40 -8.64 21.62
C ASP A 138 -4.34 -7.50 22.00
N TYR A 139 -3.82 -6.44 22.58
CA TYR A 139 -4.54 -5.21 22.90
C TYR A 139 -4.25 -4.15 21.83
N GLY A 140 -5.26 -3.51 21.31
CA GLY A 140 -5.16 -2.42 20.34
C GLY A 140 -5.93 -1.19 20.78
N HIS A 141 -5.39 -0.01 20.49
CA HIS A 141 -6.02 1.28 20.69
C HIS A 141 -5.84 2.14 19.44
N ASP A 142 -6.91 2.78 19.01
CA ASP A 142 -6.86 3.72 17.88
C ASP A 142 -5.98 4.93 18.21
N ILE A 143 -4.85 5.05 17.50
CA ILE A 143 -3.90 6.17 17.63
C ILE A 143 -4.05 7.21 16.51
N SER A 144 -4.91 6.96 15.52
CA SER A 144 -5.22 7.91 14.44
C SER A 144 -6.27 8.94 14.83
N GLY A 145 -7.04 8.67 15.88
CA GLY A 145 -8.12 9.53 16.35
C GLY A 145 -9.45 9.33 15.58
N ALA A 146 -9.56 8.32 14.74
CA ALA A 146 -10.80 8.03 14.02
C ALA A 146 -11.94 7.67 15.01
N SER A 147 -11.80 6.56 15.72
CA SER A 147 -12.77 6.07 16.69
C SER A 147 -12.47 6.47 18.15
N ASN A 148 -11.20 6.66 18.48
CA ASN A 148 -10.68 6.76 19.85
C ASN A 148 -11.09 5.58 20.73
N GLY A 149 -11.32 4.42 20.13
CA GLY A 149 -11.73 3.19 20.80
C GLY A 149 -10.58 2.19 20.93
N TRP A 150 -10.85 1.08 21.57
CA TRP A 150 -9.89 0.01 21.80
C TRP A 150 -10.51 -1.38 21.68
N ASP A 151 -9.66 -2.38 21.51
CA ASP A 151 -10.05 -3.77 21.45
C ASP A 151 -9.04 -4.71 22.11
N VAL A 152 -9.49 -5.91 22.42
CA VAL A 152 -8.66 -7.04 22.86
C VAL A 152 -9.01 -8.25 22.03
N ASP A 153 -8.00 -8.85 21.40
CA ASP A 153 -8.12 -10.08 20.63
C ASP A 153 -7.40 -11.23 21.36
N PHE A 154 -8.09 -12.32 21.55
CA PHE A 154 -7.49 -13.57 22.00
C PHE A 154 -7.59 -14.59 20.88
N ARG A 155 -6.46 -15.16 20.49
CA ARG A 155 -6.36 -16.10 19.37
C ARG A 155 -5.60 -17.36 19.78
N TRP A 156 -6.09 -18.49 19.33
CA TRP A 156 -5.34 -19.75 19.32
C TRP A 156 -5.20 -20.26 17.91
N GLY A 157 -3.99 -20.72 17.55
CA GLY A 157 -3.72 -21.34 16.25
C GLY A 157 -2.58 -22.35 16.33
N LYS A 158 -2.60 -23.37 15.47
CA LYS A 158 -1.57 -24.39 15.44
C LYS A 158 -0.95 -24.48 14.05
N LEU A 159 0.38 -24.35 13.99
CA LEU A 159 1.13 -24.49 12.76
C LEU A 159 1.41 -25.96 12.45
N PHE A 160 1.09 -26.36 11.25
CA PHE A 160 1.46 -27.64 10.65
C PHE A 160 2.40 -27.38 9.48
N SER A 161 3.56 -28.03 9.50
CA SER A 161 4.58 -27.91 8.45
C SER A 161 4.85 -29.28 7.83
N HIS A 162 4.81 -29.36 6.50
CA HIS A 162 5.16 -30.57 5.76
C HIS A 162 5.80 -30.21 4.41
N GLY A 163 7.08 -30.54 4.23
CA GLY A 163 7.82 -30.18 3.04
C GLY A 163 7.82 -28.66 2.79
N ASN A 164 7.27 -28.25 1.66
CA ASN A 164 7.15 -26.86 1.28
C ASN A 164 5.87 -26.17 1.79
N TYR A 165 4.98 -26.91 2.44
CA TYR A 165 3.69 -26.41 2.91
C TYR A 165 3.76 -26.03 4.39
N ARG A 166 3.16 -24.90 4.73
CA ARG A 166 2.88 -24.45 6.09
C ARG A 166 1.42 -24.03 6.17
N ILE A 167 0.69 -24.57 7.13
CA ILE A 167 -0.75 -24.33 7.28
C ILE A 167 -1.01 -24.07 8.76
N ARG A 168 -1.69 -22.99 9.06
CA ARG A 168 -2.08 -22.59 10.42
C ARG A 168 -3.59 -22.30 10.47
N PRO A 169 -4.44 -23.28 10.79
CA PRO A 169 -5.79 -22.98 11.23
C PRO A 169 -5.77 -22.27 12.59
N TRP A 170 -6.71 -21.35 12.78
CA TRP A 170 -6.81 -20.61 14.02
C TRP A 170 -8.27 -20.21 14.31
N ILE A 171 -8.54 -19.95 15.59
CA ILE A 171 -9.80 -19.40 16.10
C ILE A 171 -9.46 -18.25 17.05
N GLY A 172 -10.29 -17.23 17.08
CA GLY A 172 -10.12 -16.07 17.95
C GLY A 172 -11.44 -15.49 18.42
N ILE A 173 -11.35 -14.73 19.48
CA ILE A 173 -12.45 -13.91 19.98
C ILE A 173 -11.92 -12.49 20.20
N THR A 174 -12.62 -11.50 19.68
CA THR A 174 -12.30 -10.09 19.84
C THR A 174 -13.37 -9.41 20.69
N TYR A 175 -12.97 -8.70 21.73
CA TYR A 175 -13.80 -7.74 22.44
C TYR A 175 -13.49 -6.34 21.91
N GLU A 176 -14.51 -5.58 21.56
CA GLU A 176 -14.41 -4.17 21.19
C GLU A 176 -15.16 -3.29 22.20
N ASP A 177 -14.54 -2.17 22.56
CA ASP A 177 -15.20 -1.21 23.40
C ASP A 177 -16.35 -0.49 22.66
N GLN A 178 -17.22 0.19 23.41
CA GLN A 178 -18.36 0.87 22.82
C GLN A 178 -17.97 1.96 21.83
N LYS A 179 -16.87 2.68 22.04
CA LYS A 179 -16.46 3.77 21.14
C LYS A 179 -16.10 3.22 19.77
N LEU A 180 -15.30 2.15 19.75
CA LEU A 180 -14.88 1.50 18.52
C LEU A 180 -16.08 0.92 17.75
N SER A 181 -16.89 0.14 18.44
CA SER A 181 -18.09 -0.47 17.85
C SER A 181 -19.09 0.60 17.36
N ASN A 182 -19.34 1.65 18.15
CA ASN A 182 -20.28 2.70 17.77
C ASN A 182 -19.75 3.59 16.64
N TYR A 183 -18.45 3.79 16.52
CA TYR A 183 -17.89 4.57 15.42
C TYR A 183 -18.17 3.92 14.06
N TYR A 184 -17.96 2.60 13.95
CA TYR A 184 -18.13 1.90 12.67
C TYR A 184 -19.57 1.44 12.41
N TYR A 185 -20.34 1.10 13.44
CA TYR A 185 -21.66 0.49 13.30
C TYR A 185 -22.80 1.34 13.87
N GLY A 186 -22.52 2.47 14.48
CA GLY A 186 -23.52 3.41 14.98
C GLY A 186 -24.04 4.36 13.90
N VAL A 187 -25.24 4.90 14.10
CA VAL A 187 -25.84 5.99 13.33
C VAL A 187 -26.11 7.16 14.27
N LYS A 188 -25.44 8.29 14.04
CA LYS A 188 -25.65 9.51 14.83
C LYS A 188 -27.01 10.14 14.52
N SER A 189 -27.49 11.00 15.41
CA SER A 189 -28.79 11.67 15.23
C SER A 189 -28.82 12.61 14.00
N ASP A 190 -27.68 13.19 13.65
CA ASP A 190 -27.51 14.04 12.47
C ASP A 190 -27.33 13.24 11.16
N GLU A 191 -27.04 11.94 11.26
CA GLU A 191 -26.94 11.00 10.16
C GLU A 191 -28.24 10.22 9.93
N SER A 192 -29.25 10.39 10.79
CA SER A 192 -30.49 9.62 10.72
C SER A 192 -31.41 10.09 9.60
N THR A 193 -32.09 9.12 8.95
CA THR A 193 -33.14 9.33 7.95
C THR A 193 -34.41 8.53 8.35
N PRO A 194 -35.56 8.69 7.67
CA PRO A 194 -36.74 7.85 7.93
C PRO A 194 -36.49 6.36 7.74
N GLU A 195 -35.59 5.97 6.87
CA GLU A 195 -35.20 4.58 6.54
C GLU A 195 -34.01 4.09 7.38
N ARG A 196 -33.27 4.99 8.00
CA ARG A 196 -32.08 4.72 8.80
C ARG A 196 -32.15 5.46 10.12
N GLU A 197 -32.73 4.81 11.14
CA GLU A 197 -32.89 5.41 12.47
C GLU A 197 -31.54 5.58 13.18
N ALA A 198 -31.47 6.58 14.07
CA ALA A 198 -30.31 6.77 14.94
C ALA A 198 -30.08 5.52 15.80
N TYR A 199 -28.84 5.03 15.82
CA TYR A 199 -28.50 3.78 16.50
C TYR A 199 -27.18 3.88 17.26
N ASN A 200 -27.16 3.47 18.50
CA ASN A 200 -25.95 3.38 19.31
C ASN A 200 -25.64 1.93 19.63
N THR A 201 -24.51 1.45 19.15
CA THR A 201 -24.01 0.14 19.54
C THR A 201 -23.50 0.14 20.98
N LYS A 202 -23.40 -1.05 21.54
CA LYS A 202 -22.70 -1.31 22.81
C LYS A 202 -21.29 -1.85 22.49
N SER A 203 -20.52 -2.15 23.53
CA SER A 203 -19.34 -3.02 23.38
C SER A 203 -19.77 -4.38 22.81
N SER A 204 -18.93 -4.98 22.00
CA SER A 204 -19.25 -6.17 21.22
C SER A 204 -18.20 -7.27 21.33
N PHE A 205 -18.62 -8.51 21.10
CA PHE A 205 -17.74 -9.66 20.94
C PHE A 205 -17.87 -10.23 19.54
N GLU A 206 -16.75 -10.55 18.91
CA GLU A 206 -16.71 -11.21 17.61
C GLU A 206 -15.99 -12.53 17.71
N MET A 207 -16.59 -13.59 17.20
CA MET A 207 -15.91 -14.86 16.96
C MET A 207 -15.25 -14.82 15.59
N ARG A 208 -13.99 -15.28 15.52
CA ARG A 208 -13.22 -15.26 14.29
C ARG A 208 -12.59 -16.61 14.02
N TYR A 209 -12.60 -17.03 12.78
CA TYR A 209 -12.03 -18.28 12.32
C TYR A 209 -11.17 -18.02 11.10
N GLY A 210 -10.05 -18.69 11.00
CA GLY A 210 -9.21 -18.49 9.83
C GLY A 210 -8.22 -19.61 9.57
N ILE A 211 -7.60 -19.51 8.43
CA ILE A 211 -6.53 -20.37 8.01
C ILE A 211 -5.47 -19.54 7.27
N ASP A 212 -4.23 -19.68 7.70
CA ASP A 212 -3.09 -19.10 7.02
C ASP A 212 -2.29 -20.21 6.35
N MET A 213 -1.96 -20.03 5.10
CA MET A 213 -1.21 -21.02 4.32
C MET A 213 -0.02 -20.34 3.64
N SER A 214 1.10 -21.06 3.59
CA SER A 214 2.27 -20.65 2.81
C SER A 214 2.85 -21.86 2.08
N TYR A 215 3.19 -21.67 0.82
CA TYR A 215 3.83 -22.66 -0.01
C TYR A 215 5.11 -22.10 -0.61
N ARG A 216 6.24 -22.76 -0.37
CA ARG A 216 7.51 -22.43 -1.02
C ARG A 216 7.55 -23.05 -2.41
N LEU A 217 7.31 -22.22 -3.43
CA LEU A 217 7.29 -22.62 -4.83
C LEU A 217 8.70 -22.97 -5.35
N ALA A 218 9.70 -22.16 -4.96
CA ALA A 218 11.12 -22.33 -5.28
C ALA A 218 11.98 -21.69 -4.17
N GLN A 219 13.29 -21.64 -4.32
CA GLN A 219 14.22 -21.21 -3.28
C GLN A 219 13.86 -19.86 -2.61
N HIS A 220 13.46 -18.87 -3.41
CA HIS A 220 13.11 -17.52 -2.95
C HIS A 220 11.64 -17.14 -3.19
N HIS A 221 10.83 -18.08 -3.64
CA HIS A 221 9.49 -17.80 -4.15
C HIS A 221 8.44 -18.45 -3.28
N TYR A 222 7.55 -17.64 -2.75
CA TYR A 222 6.50 -18.08 -1.85
C TYR A 222 5.13 -17.65 -2.35
N LEU A 223 4.18 -18.56 -2.25
CA LEU A 223 2.76 -18.25 -2.36
C LEU A 223 2.18 -18.25 -0.94
N GLY A 224 1.35 -17.25 -0.67
CA GLY A 224 0.60 -17.13 0.57
C GLY A 224 -0.89 -17.14 0.29
N PHE A 225 -1.66 -17.72 1.18
CA PHE A 225 -3.11 -17.64 1.16
C PHE A 225 -3.63 -17.56 2.59
N ASN A 226 -4.37 -16.49 2.87
CA ASN A 226 -5.00 -16.25 4.16
C ASN A 226 -6.50 -16.14 3.93
N MET A 227 -7.29 -16.71 4.82
CA MET A 227 -8.73 -16.67 4.77
C MET A 227 -9.28 -16.58 6.19
N GLN A 228 -10.25 -15.70 6.38
CA GLN A 228 -10.92 -15.57 7.67
C GLN A 228 -12.40 -15.26 7.50
N TYR A 229 -13.16 -15.64 8.51
CA TYR A 229 -14.56 -15.27 8.71
C TYR A 229 -14.74 -14.73 10.14
N SER A 230 -15.49 -13.64 10.27
CA SER A 230 -15.85 -13.03 11.55
C SER A 230 -17.37 -13.04 11.70
N GLU A 231 -17.85 -13.53 12.82
CA GLU A 231 -19.27 -13.45 13.21
C GLU A 231 -19.49 -12.15 13.98
N LEU A 232 -20.41 -11.32 13.51
CA LEU A 232 -20.74 -10.06 14.17
C LEU A 232 -21.63 -10.28 15.39
N ASP A 233 -21.42 -9.48 16.42
CA ASP A 233 -22.28 -9.43 17.61
C ASP A 233 -23.66 -8.84 17.28
N SER A 234 -24.65 -9.25 18.04
CA SER A 234 -26.05 -8.78 17.90
C SER A 234 -26.20 -7.26 17.97
N THR A 235 -25.36 -6.57 18.75
CA THR A 235 -25.36 -5.09 18.80
C THR A 235 -24.91 -4.43 17.50
N LYS A 236 -24.11 -5.13 16.68
CA LYS A 236 -23.73 -4.68 15.34
C LYS A 236 -24.76 -5.08 14.29
N ILE A 237 -25.23 -6.34 14.32
CA ILE A 237 -26.21 -6.88 13.38
C ILE A 237 -27.54 -6.09 13.41
N ASN A 238 -27.94 -5.59 14.59
CA ASN A 238 -29.15 -4.81 14.74
C ASN A 238 -29.01 -3.33 14.30
N SER A 239 -27.86 -2.92 13.83
CA SER A 239 -27.68 -1.59 13.27
C SER A 239 -28.36 -1.47 11.90
N PRO A 240 -29.08 -0.35 11.62
CA PRO A 240 -29.77 -0.16 10.34
C PRO A 240 -28.83 -0.05 9.13
N ILE A 241 -27.52 0.09 9.34
CA ILE A 241 -26.52 0.11 8.27
C ILE A 241 -25.84 -1.26 8.05
N VAL A 242 -26.30 -2.31 8.71
CA VAL A 242 -25.70 -3.66 8.61
C VAL A 242 -26.68 -4.61 7.94
N ALA A 243 -26.24 -5.25 6.86
CA ALA A 243 -27.02 -6.21 6.08
C ALA A 243 -26.69 -7.67 6.44
N ASP A 244 -25.43 -7.95 6.80
CA ASP A 244 -24.93 -9.31 6.99
C ASP A 244 -24.51 -9.60 8.42
N ASN A 245 -24.67 -10.86 8.82
CA ASN A 245 -24.32 -11.33 10.16
C ASN A 245 -22.83 -11.59 10.36
N GLY A 246 -22.04 -11.48 9.30
CA GLY A 246 -20.63 -11.77 9.36
C GLY A 246 -19.88 -11.20 8.17
N GLN A 247 -18.58 -11.38 8.21
CA GLN A 247 -17.63 -10.81 7.30
C GLN A 247 -16.64 -11.87 6.85
N PHE A 248 -16.49 -12.04 5.55
CA PHE A 248 -15.47 -12.90 4.96
C PHE A 248 -14.34 -12.06 4.40
N SER A 249 -13.10 -12.53 4.52
CA SER A 249 -12.00 -11.99 3.75
C SER A 249 -10.96 -13.04 3.42
N SER A 250 -10.34 -12.87 2.26
CA SER A 250 -9.22 -13.71 1.80
C SER A 250 -8.12 -12.84 1.21
N PHE A 251 -6.90 -13.37 1.24
CA PHE A 251 -5.72 -12.72 0.71
C PHE A 251 -4.81 -13.76 0.07
N ALA A 252 -4.72 -13.75 -1.25
CA ALA A 252 -3.79 -14.56 -2.01
C ALA A 252 -2.56 -13.73 -2.37
N SER A 253 -1.36 -14.22 -2.10
CA SER A 253 -0.14 -13.44 -2.28
C SER A 253 0.98 -14.24 -2.96
N TYR A 254 1.82 -13.51 -3.66
CA TYR A 254 3.12 -13.96 -4.10
C TYR A 254 4.18 -13.03 -3.51
N ARG A 255 5.28 -13.60 -2.99
CA ARG A 255 6.44 -12.84 -2.53
C ARG A 255 7.74 -13.49 -2.97
N TYR A 256 8.72 -12.65 -3.23
CA TYR A 256 10.11 -13.01 -3.41
C TYR A 256 10.90 -12.63 -2.17
N GLU A 257 11.63 -13.59 -1.58
CA GLU A 257 12.43 -13.42 -0.37
C GLU A 257 13.92 -13.32 -0.73
N PHE A 258 14.63 -12.36 -0.13
CA PHE A 258 16.02 -12.06 -0.45
C PHE A 258 16.97 -12.79 0.51
N ASN A 259 17.40 -13.99 0.17
CA ASN A 259 18.27 -14.83 1.00
C ASN A 259 19.77 -14.55 0.86
N ASP A 260 20.22 -13.93 -0.23
CA ASP A 260 21.65 -13.80 -0.53
C ASP A 260 22.27 -12.54 0.08
N TYR A 261 21.45 -11.73 0.76
CA TYR A 261 21.90 -10.49 1.35
C TYR A 261 22.19 -10.66 2.85
N GLN A 262 23.37 -11.23 3.17
CA GLN A 262 23.96 -11.05 4.49
C GLN A 262 24.43 -9.59 4.64
N TYR A 263 23.49 -8.66 4.70
CA TYR A 263 23.79 -7.30 5.12
C TYR A 263 24.07 -7.31 6.62
N ASN A 264 25.34 -7.22 6.95
CA ASN A 264 25.75 -6.90 8.30
C ASN A 264 26.16 -5.41 8.35
N PRO A 265 25.29 -4.50 8.84
CA PRO A 265 25.60 -3.07 8.89
C PRO A 265 26.82 -2.76 9.76
N TYR A 266 27.20 -3.67 10.66
CA TYR A 266 28.36 -3.52 11.55
C TYR A 266 29.67 -4.03 10.95
N VAL A 267 29.61 -4.89 9.93
CA VAL A 267 30.82 -5.45 9.29
C VAL A 267 31.20 -4.69 8.00
N ASN A 268 30.26 -4.16 7.26
CA ASN A 268 30.52 -3.51 5.98
C ASN A 268 30.55 -1.98 5.98
N GLY A 269 30.42 -1.35 7.10
CA GLY A 269 30.82 0.03 7.46
C GLY A 269 30.59 1.17 6.46
N SER A 270 29.82 1.03 5.40
CA SER A 270 29.56 2.13 4.49
C SER A 270 28.33 1.89 3.59
N ILE A 271 27.29 2.67 3.81
CA ILE A 271 26.18 2.89 2.86
C ILE A 271 26.70 3.38 1.49
N THR A 272 27.96 3.85 1.44
CA THR A 272 28.56 4.46 0.26
C THR A 272 29.26 3.47 -0.68
N LYS A 273 29.43 2.19 -0.31
CA LYS A 273 30.15 1.22 -1.12
C LYS A 273 29.36 0.74 -2.35
N ASP A 274 28.04 0.85 -2.32
CA ASP A 274 27.16 0.44 -3.42
C ASP A 274 26.64 1.61 -4.26
N LEU A 275 27.17 2.81 -4.07
CA LEU A 275 26.87 3.96 -4.91
C LEU A 275 27.62 3.86 -6.24
N THR A 276 27.08 3.16 -7.20
CA THR A 276 27.57 3.12 -8.58
C THR A 276 27.11 4.35 -9.35
N MET A 277 27.93 5.39 -9.35
CA MET A 277 27.69 6.60 -10.13
C MET A 277 28.07 6.37 -11.60
N GLY A 278 27.14 5.96 -12.46
CA GLY A 278 27.56 5.73 -13.84
C GLY A 278 26.50 5.70 -14.91
N GLU A 279 25.45 4.98 -14.72
CA GLU A 279 24.45 4.76 -15.76
C GLU A 279 23.39 5.87 -15.78
N TRP A 280 23.04 6.29 -17.00
CA TRP A 280 21.96 7.23 -17.26
C TRP A 280 20.83 6.54 -18.01
N TYR A 281 19.61 6.93 -17.75
CA TYR A 281 18.50 6.63 -18.64
C TYR A 281 17.86 7.91 -19.16
N TRP A 282 17.22 7.79 -20.30
CA TRP A 282 16.22 8.73 -20.75
C TRP A 282 14.89 8.02 -20.91
N ARG A 283 13.80 8.72 -20.66
CA ARG A 283 12.43 8.22 -20.75
C ARG A 283 11.55 9.28 -21.44
N ILE A 284 10.82 8.87 -22.45
CA ILE A 284 9.77 9.67 -23.06
C ILE A 284 8.44 9.03 -22.75
N ALA A 285 7.43 9.84 -22.40
CA ALA A 285 6.11 9.36 -22.07
C ALA A 285 5.03 10.31 -22.62
N ALA A 286 3.86 9.76 -22.92
CA ALA A 286 2.67 10.53 -23.25
C ALA A 286 1.45 9.84 -22.64
N GLY A 287 0.45 10.64 -22.23
CA GLY A 287 -0.74 10.10 -21.61
C GLY A 287 -1.87 11.10 -21.43
N ARG A 288 -2.97 10.60 -20.88
CA ARG A 288 -4.19 11.37 -20.62
C ARG A 288 -4.54 11.35 -19.13
N HIS A 289 -5.18 12.41 -18.67
CA HIS A 289 -5.79 12.45 -17.37
C HIS A 289 -6.85 11.35 -17.21
N THR A 290 -6.98 10.86 -16.00
CA THR A 290 -7.99 9.88 -15.60
C THR A 290 -8.73 10.38 -14.36
N GLU A 291 -10.02 10.10 -14.29
CA GLU A 291 -10.84 10.31 -13.09
C GLU A 291 -10.56 9.29 -12.00
N THR A 292 -9.90 8.18 -12.38
CA THR A 292 -9.57 7.13 -11.42
C THR A 292 -8.62 7.63 -10.37
N THR A 293 -8.94 7.40 -9.10
CA THR A 293 -8.08 7.78 -7.98
C THR A 293 -6.75 7.04 -8.04
N PHE A 294 -5.69 7.63 -7.50
CA PHE A 294 -4.35 7.05 -7.50
C PHE A 294 -4.33 5.64 -6.89
N ASN A 295 -5.15 5.40 -5.87
CA ASN A 295 -5.24 4.10 -5.22
C ASN A 295 -5.88 3.00 -6.07
N LYS A 296 -6.95 3.33 -6.81
CA LYS A 296 -7.53 2.41 -7.78
C LYS A 296 -6.51 2.07 -8.88
N LEU A 297 -5.72 3.07 -9.31
CA LEU A 297 -4.64 2.86 -10.29
C LEU A 297 -3.53 1.96 -9.76
N LEU A 298 -3.11 2.10 -8.49
CA LEU A 298 -2.15 1.20 -7.86
C LEU A 298 -2.64 -0.25 -7.79
N ARG A 299 -3.94 -0.46 -7.77
CA ARG A 299 -4.59 -1.78 -7.73
C ARG A 299 -4.98 -2.29 -9.11
N PHE A 300 -4.59 -1.62 -10.19
CA PHE A 300 -4.97 -1.92 -11.56
C PHE A 300 -6.49 -1.89 -11.82
N GLN A 301 -7.24 -1.16 -10.99
CA GLN A 301 -8.67 -0.97 -11.15
C GLN A 301 -8.94 0.26 -12.01
N GLU A 302 -9.93 0.19 -12.91
CA GLU A 302 -10.36 1.29 -13.78
C GLU A 302 -9.18 2.01 -14.49
N MET A 303 -8.10 1.29 -14.81
CA MET A 303 -6.83 1.84 -15.29
C MET A 303 -6.96 2.80 -16.50
N PHE A 304 -7.98 2.63 -17.31
CA PHE A 304 -8.14 3.36 -18.55
C PHE A 304 -9.43 4.18 -18.61
N LYS A 305 -10.04 4.51 -17.47
CA LYS A 305 -11.18 5.43 -17.43
C LYS A 305 -10.68 6.85 -17.76
N PRO A 306 -10.92 7.37 -18.97
CA PRO A 306 -10.43 8.69 -19.34
C PRO A 306 -11.24 9.77 -18.63
N GLU A 307 -10.60 10.89 -18.33
CA GLU A 307 -11.26 12.13 -17.96
C GLU A 307 -11.98 12.71 -19.22
N GLU A 308 -13.19 13.21 -19.05
CA GLU A 308 -14.07 13.61 -20.18
C GLU A 308 -13.51 14.73 -21.05
N ARG A 309 -12.73 15.66 -20.49
CA ARG A 309 -12.17 16.83 -21.17
C ARG A 309 -10.96 16.53 -22.05
N GLY A 310 -10.37 15.33 -21.84
CA GLY A 310 -9.31 14.81 -22.67
C GLY A 310 -7.97 15.53 -22.53
N THR A 311 -7.74 16.20 -21.40
CA THR A 311 -6.44 16.79 -21.08
C THR A 311 -5.35 15.72 -20.92
N GLY A 312 -4.06 16.11 -21.03
CA GLY A 312 -2.99 15.12 -20.97
C GLY A 312 -1.60 15.73 -20.93
N ILE A 313 -0.60 14.85 -20.99
CA ILE A 313 0.81 15.24 -20.95
C ILE A 313 1.65 14.55 -22.03
N ALA A 314 2.77 15.21 -22.37
CA ALA A 314 3.94 14.55 -22.94
C ALA A 314 5.17 14.95 -22.09
N SER A 315 6.07 14.02 -21.85
CA SER A 315 7.18 14.25 -20.94
C SER A 315 8.49 13.61 -21.41
N ILE A 316 9.58 14.18 -20.97
CA ILE A 316 10.92 13.61 -21.04
C ILE A 316 11.55 13.63 -19.66
N PHE A 317 12.09 12.50 -19.23
CA PHE A 317 12.84 12.36 -17.99
C PHE A 317 14.25 11.88 -18.29
N VAL A 318 15.19 12.32 -17.47
CA VAL A 318 16.57 11.83 -17.43
C VAL A 318 16.86 11.41 -16.00
N GLY A 319 17.40 10.21 -15.82
CA GLY A 319 17.78 9.71 -14.50
C GLY A 319 19.21 9.23 -14.48
N LYS A 320 19.89 9.46 -13.37
CA LYS A 320 21.24 8.98 -13.09
C LYS A 320 21.20 7.95 -11.98
N LYS A 321 21.74 6.75 -12.25
CA LYS A 321 21.85 5.69 -11.26
C LYS A 321 22.73 6.12 -10.10
N ILE A 322 22.24 5.89 -8.89
CA ILE A 322 22.96 6.19 -7.64
C ILE A 322 23.21 4.93 -6.80
N ALA A 323 22.46 3.85 -7.01
CA ALA A 323 22.68 2.58 -6.32
C ALA A 323 22.08 1.41 -7.10
N ASP A 324 22.69 0.22 -6.99
CA ASP A 324 22.17 -1.07 -7.49
C ASP A 324 21.37 -1.82 -6.42
N ASN A 325 21.71 -1.59 -5.15
CA ASN A 325 21.06 -2.20 -4.00
C ASN A 325 20.70 -1.11 -3.00
N PHE A 326 19.67 -0.33 -3.33
CA PHE A 326 19.30 0.83 -2.52
C PHE A 326 18.72 0.39 -1.18
N MET A 327 19.30 0.90 -0.09
CA MET A 327 18.94 0.54 1.28
C MET A 327 18.94 -0.99 1.49
N TRP A 328 20.00 -1.68 0.98
CA TRP A 328 20.18 -3.15 1.02
C TRP A 328 19.05 -3.99 0.39
N LEU A 329 18.07 -3.35 -0.23
CA LEU A 329 17.09 -4.00 -1.06
C LEU A 329 17.63 -4.12 -2.51
N PRO A 330 17.27 -5.14 -3.29
CA PRO A 330 17.68 -5.28 -4.68
C PRO A 330 16.92 -4.29 -5.58
N LEU A 331 17.03 -3.02 -5.24
CA LEU A 331 16.41 -1.91 -5.92
C LEU A 331 17.48 -1.08 -6.63
N GLU A 332 17.34 -0.94 -7.93
CA GLU A 332 18.11 0.04 -8.67
C GLU A 332 17.54 1.43 -8.41
N ALA A 333 18.34 2.33 -7.83
CA ALA A 333 17.90 3.68 -7.49
C ALA A 333 18.54 4.74 -8.39
N TYR A 334 17.75 5.74 -8.73
CA TYR A 334 18.11 6.85 -9.61
C TYR A 334 17.67 8.18 -9.01
N VAL A 335 18.48 9.22 -9.20
CA VAL A 335 18.00 10.61 -9.14
C VAL A 335 17.45 10.94 -10.52
N THR A 336 16.24 11.49 -10.59
CA THR A 336 15.55 11.75 -11.86
C THR A 336 15.06 13.19 -11.94
N GLY A 337 15.20 13.79 -13.12
CA GLY A 337 14.63 15.08 -13.46
C GLY A 337 13.76 14.97 -14.71
N GLY A 338 12.63 15.68 -14.72
CA GLY A 338 11.65 15.61 -15.79
C GLY A 338 11.17 16.97 -16.28
N TYR A 339 10.95 17.07 -17.57
CA TYR A 339 10.22 18.15 -18.22
C TYR A 339 8.92 17.57 -18.77
N VAL A 340 7.80 18.21 -18.43
CA VAL A 340 6.45 17.80 -18.79
C VAL A 340 5.74 18.93 -19.50
N ARG A 341 5.22 18.68 -20.69
CA ARG A 341 4.31 19.57 -21.38
C ARG A 341 2.88 19.14 -21.11
N ARG A 342 2.08 20.02 -20.53
CA ARG A 342 0.66 19.81 -20.29
C ARG A 342 -0.18 20.37 -21.41
N PHE A 343 -1.17 19.57 -21.86
CA PHE A 343 -2.11 19.89 -22.92
C PHE A 343 -3.50 20.04 -22.32
N GLU A 344 -3.99 21.27 -22.26
CA GLU A 344 -5.24 21.61 -21.56
C GLU A 344 -6.47 21.70 -22.50
N LYS A 345 -6.31 21.30 -23.76
CA LYS A 345 -7.40 21.18 -24.75
C LYS A 345 -8.29 22.42 -24.93
N GLY A 346 -7.75 23.60 -24.72
CA GLY A 346 -8.46 24.87 -24.85
C GLY A 346 -9.21 25.33 -23.59
N LEU A 347 -9.19 24.54 -22.51
CA LEU A 347 -9.74 24.97 -21.20
C LEU A 347 -8.89 26.06 -20.57
N GLN A 348 -7.58 26.00 -20.80
CA GLN A 348 -6.59 27.06 -20.56
C GLN A 348 -5.41 26.87 -21.53
N ASP A 349 -4.44 27.82 -21.49
CA ASP A 349 -3.22 27.69 -22.29
C ASP A 349 -2.40 26.48 -21.84
N ASN A 350 -1.80 25.76 -22.78
CA ASN A 350 -0.83 24.71 -22.49
C ASN A 350 0.39 25.29 -21.76
N PHE A 351 0.92 24.58 -20.78
CA PHE A 351 2.03 25.03 -19.95
C PHE A 351 3.04 23.92 -19.64
N ASN A 352 4.10 24.27 -18.95
CA ASN A 352 5.18 23.38 -18.59
C ASN A 352 5.15 23.04 -17.10
N GLU A 353 5.60 21.81 -16.80
CA GLU A 353 5.83 21.32 -15.46
C GLU A 353 7.24 20.74 -15.37
N TYR A 354 7.90 20.90 -14.24
CA TYR A 354 9.24 20.41 -13.95
C TYR A 354 9.17 19.49 -12.75
N VAL A 355 9.85 18.36 -12.86
CA VAL A 355 9.87 17.31 -11.83
C VAL A 355 11.30 17.04 -11.40
N LEU A 356 11.52 16.86 -10.11
CA LEU A 356 12.77 16.38 -9.52
C LEU A 356 12.45 15.35 -8.44
N GLY A 357 13.11 14.20 -8.47
CA GLY A 357 12.84 13.16 -7.48
C GLY A 357 13.82 11.99 -7.54
N PHE A 358 13.47 10.96 -6.77
CA PHE A 358 14.15 9.67 -6.74
C PHE A 358 13.25 8.63 -7.37
N LYS A 359 13.83 7.72 -8.16
CA LYS A 359 13.14 6.59 -8.78
C LYS A 359 13.83 5.31 -8.39
N ALA A 360 13.09 4.34 -7.89
CA ALA A 360 13.59 3.00 -7.59
C ALA A 360 12.89 1.97 -8.47
N TYR A 361 13.64 0.97 -8.95
CA TYR A 361 13.12 -0.15 -9.75
C TYR A 361 13.43 -1.48 -9.07
N PHE A 362 12.42 -2.33 -9.01
CA PHE A 362 12.57 -3.75 -8.68
C PHE A 362 12.44 -4.60 -9.94
N SER A 363 13.37 -5.54 -10.18
CA SER A 363 13.43 -6.36 -11.39
C SER A 363 13.63 -7.87 -11.13
N LYS A 364 13.60 -8.33 -9.88
CA LYS A 364 13.85 -9.73 -9.51
C LYS A 364 12.58 -10.57 -9.52
N PHE A 365 12.01 -10.81 -10.70
CA PHE A 365 10.86 -11.70 -10.87
C PHE A 365 11.30 -13.10 -11.33
N PRO A 366 10.50 -14.16 -11.09
CA PRO A 366 10.82 -15.54 -11.48
C PRO A 366 11.10 -15.74 -12.97
N TRP A 367 10.53 -14.87 -13.80
CA TRP A 367 10.67 -14.90 -15.26
C TRP A 367 11.68 -13.89 -15.81
N SER A 368 12.38 -13.14 -14.94
CA SER A 368 13.28 -12.04 -15.36
C SER A 368 14.46 -12.51 -16.21
N ASP A 369 14.87 -13.78 -16.08
CA ASP A 369 15.90 -14.36 -16.95
C ASP A 369 15.44 -14.51 -18.42
N ASN A 370 14.13 -14.58 -18.65
CA ASN A 370 13.55 -14.68 -19.99
C ASN A 370 13.07 -13.33 -20.50
N ILE A 371 12.33 -12.57 -19.67
CA ILE A 371 11.81 -11.24 -19.98
C ILE A 371 12.01 -10.36 -18.77
N LYS A 372 13.00 -9.49 -18.81
CA LYS A 372 13.25 -8.53 -17.72
C LYS A 372 12.05 -7.61 -17.58
N THR A 373 11.38 -7.74 -16.44
CA THR A 373 10.23 -6.94 -16.04
C THR A 373 10.62 -6.08 -14.87
N ARG A 374 10.16 -4.82 -14.81
CA ARG A 374 10.44 -3.93 -13.69
C ARG A 374 9.16 -3.30 -13.16
N ILE A 375 9.08 -3.19 -11.83
CA ILE A 375 8.16 -2.29 -11.16
C ILE A 375 8.97 -1.12 -10.64
N GLY A 376 8.49 0.11 -10.87
CA GLY A 376 9.18 1.32 -10.47
C GLY A 376 8.29 2.23 -9.65
N LEU A 377 8.88 2.85 -8.62
CA LEU A 377 8.26 3.89 -7.81
C LEU A 377 9.17 5.11 -7.80
N ALA A 378 8.61 6.29 -8.08
CA ALA A 378 9.31 7.55 -7.88
C ALA A 378 8.58 8.42 -6.87
N GLU A 379 9.37 9.15 -6.09
CA GLU A 379 8.93 10.15 -5.11
C GLU A 379 9.73 11.42 -5.34
N GLY A 380 9.06 12.58 -5.30
CA GLY A 380 9.75 13.84 -5.51
C GLY A 380 8.83 15.05 -5.45
N VAL A 381 9.23 16.09 -6.15
CA VAL A 381 8.50 17.36 -6.22
C VAL A 381 8.22 17.73 -7.67
N SER A 382 7.08 18.37 -7.87
CA SER A 382 6.61 18.87 -9.16
C SER A 382 6.26 20.36 -9.04
N TYR A 383 6.83 21.16 -9.95
CA TYR A 383 6.47 22.56 -10.12
C TYR A 383 5.80 22.76 -11.48
N ALA A 384 4.52 23.12 -11.47
CA ALA A 384 3.72 23.46 -12.65
C ALA A 384 3.63 24.97 -12.83
N ALA A 385 3.87 25.48 -14.04
CA ALA A 385 3.80 26.91 -14.32
C ALA A 385 2.39 27.49 -14.10
N LYS A 386 1.36 26.66 -14.32
CA LYS A 386 -0.04 26.93 -13.97
C LYS A 386 -0.61 25.72 -13.23
N VAL A 387 -1.64 25.90 -12.43
CA VAL A 387 -2.42 24.76 -11.88
C VAL A 387 -3.14 24.07 -13.05
N PRO A 388 -3.03 22.74 -13.22
CA PRO A 388 -3.81 22.01 -14.22
C PRO A 388 -5.31 22.26 -14.04
N PHE A 389 -6.04 22.41 -15.12
CA PHE A 389 -7.46 22.77 -15.06
C PHE A 389 -8.29 21.79 -14.24
N VAL A 390 -8.14 20.49 -14.53
CA VAL A 390 -8.85 19.42 -13.80
C VAL A 390 -8.49 19.40 -12.31
N GLU A 391 -7.21 19.66 -11.97
CA GLU A 391 -6.75 19.75 -10.58
C GLU A 391 -7.39 20.96 -9.87
N GLY A 392 -7.45 22.12 -10.53
CA GLY A 392 -8.07 23.33 -10.02
C GLY A 392 -9.54 23.13 -9.68
N GLU A 393 -10.33 22.52 -10.59
CA GLU A 393 -11.74 22.23 -10.35
C GLU A 393 -11.97 21.28 -9.16
N HIS A 394 -11.20 20.20 -9.06
CA HIS A 394 -11.32 19.25 -7.94
C HIS A 394 -11.04 19.93 -6.59
N VAL A 395 -10.09 20.86 -6.57
CA VAL A 395 -9.72 21.59 -5.37
C VAL A 395 -10.77 22.65 -5.00
N GLU A 396 -11.31 23.36 -6.01
CA GLU A 396 -12.37 24.35 -5.84
C GLU A 396 -13.68 23.71 -5.35
N ALA A 397 -14.06 22.56 -5.90
CA ALA A 397 -15.23 21.78 -5.48
C ALA A 397 -15.16 21.35 -3.99
N LYS A 398 -13.94 21.21 -3.46
CA LYS A 398 -13.71 20.85 -2.05
C LYS A 398 -13.40 22.05 -1.14
N ASN A 399 -13.61 23.30 -1.59
CA ASN A 399 -13.29 24.53 -0.86
C ASN A 399 -11.83 24.58 -0.34
N ARG A 400 -10.86 24.17 -1.18
CA ARG A 400 -9.44 24.09 -0.84
C ARG A 400 -8.59 24.95 -1.76
N SER A 401 -7.30 25.10 -1.41
CA SER A 401 -6.35 25.91 -2.18
C SER A 401 -5.59 25.06 -3.18
N ALA A 402 -5.43 25.54 -4.41
CA ALA A 402 -4.59 24.94 -5.42
C ALA A 402 -3.14 25.41 -5.29
N SER A 403 -2.16 24.54 -5.59
CA SER A 403 -0.73 24.89 -5.57
C SER A 403 -0.03 24.49 -6.86
N LYS A 404 0.87 25.35 -7.32
CA LYS A 404 1.78 25.07 -8.44
C LYS A 404 2.88 24.08 -8.05
N PHE A 405 3.26 24.05 -6.79
CA PHE A 405 4.29 23.19 -6.23
C PHE A 405 3.63 22.08 -5.41
N LEU A 406 3.75 20.84 -5.86
CA LEU A 406 3.13 19.69 -5.24
C LEU A 406 4.10 18.52 -5.15
N ASN A 407 3.75 17.53 -4.36
CA ASN A 407 4.40 16.23 -4.36
C ASN A 407 4.20 15.54 -5.71
N TYR A 408 5.21 14.80 -6.14
CA TYR A 408 5.22 13.97 -7.32
C TYR A 408 5.39 12.51 -6.95
N LEU A 409 4.47 11.67 -7.43
CA LEU A 409 4.58 10.22 -7.38
C LEU A 409 4.48 9.65 -8.80
N ASP A 410 5.30 8.65 -9.11
CA ASP A 410 5.18 7.88 -10.35
C ASP A 410 5.28 6.39 -10.02
N TRP A 411 4.21 5.67 -10.27
CA TRP A 411 4.21 4.22 -10.22
C TRP A 411 4.23 3.66 -11.64
N SER A 412 5.07 2.65 -11.88
CA SER A 412 5.29 2.16 -13.24
C SER A 412 5.55 0.67 -13.29
N ILE A 413 5.14 0.06 -14.41
CA ILE A 413 5.50 -1.31 -14.78
C ILE A 413 5.99 -1.32 -16.22
N ASP A 414 7.09 -2.02 -16.47
CA ASP A 414 7.66 -2.13 -17.82
C ASP A 414 8.31 -3.48 -18.07
N VAL A 415 8.54 -3.76 -19.36
CA VAL A 415 9.24 -4.95 -19.85
C VAL A 415 10.33 -4.57 -20.83
N SER A 416 11.41 -5.35 -20.86
CA SER A 416 12.51 -5.18 -21.82
C SER A 416 12.02 -5.43 -23.25
N ILE A 417 12.17 -4.43 -24.11
CA ILE A 417 11.88 -4.55 -25.56
C ILE A 417 12.78 -5.60 -26.20
N GLY A 418 14.06 -5.62 -25.80
CA GLY A 418 15.02 -6.57 -26.33
C GLY A 418 14.69 -8.02 -26.02
N ASP A 419 14.16 -8.29 -24.85
CA ASP A 419 13.76 -9.64 -24.46
C ASP A 419 12.46 -10.07 -25.14
N VAL A 420 11.46 -9.17 -25.19
CA VAL A 420 10.16 -9.42 -25.85
C VAL A 420 10.34 -9.70 -27.34
N PHE A 421 11.10 -8.88 -28.05
CA PHE A 421 11.29 -9.00 -29.49
C PHE A 421 12.55 -9.79 -29.88
N LYS A 422 13.31 -10.32 -28.89
CA LYS A 422 14.55 -11.07 -29.08
C LYS A 422 15.61 -10.28 -29.85
N VAL A 423 15.72 -8.97 -29.57
CA VAL A 423 16.70 -8.04 -30.15
C VAL A 423 17.72 -7.66 -29.08
N PRO A 424 18.92 -8.29 -29.04
CA PRO A 424 19.90 -8.07 -27.98
C PRO A 424 20.30 -6.62 -27.75
N LYS A 425 20.35 -5.82 -28.81
CA LYS A 425 20.71 -4.39 -28.76
C LYS A 425 19.69 -3.53 -27.99
N LEU A 426 18.45 -4.01 -27.81
CA LEU A 426 17.37 -3.30 -27.13
C LEU A 426 17.06 -3.85 -25.73
N LYS A 427 17.94 -4.71 -25.16
CA LYS A 427 17.71 -5.30 -23.83
C LYS A 427 17.56 -4.26 -22.71
N GLU A 428 18.30 -3.16 -22.82
CA GLU A 428 18.23 -2.06 -21.85
C GLU A 428 17.27 -0.93 -22.30
N CYS A 429 16.38 -1.23 -23.26
CA CYS A 429 15.23 -0.42 -23.59
C CYS A 429 13.95 -1.09 -23.08
N TYR A 430 13.11 -0.32 -22.45
CA TYR A 430 11.90 -0.80 -21.78
C TYR A 430 10.68 -0.06 -22.31
N MET A 431 9.59 -0.76 -22.51
CA MET A 431 8.27 -0.17 -22.75
C MET A 431 7.35 -0.48 -21.60
N GLY A 432 6.55 0.50 -21.20
CA GLY A 432 5.69 0.32 -20.04
C GLY A 432 4.59 1.35 -19.92
N TRP A 433 3.85 1.16 -18.86
CA TRP A 433 2.80 2.04 -18.40
C TRP A 433 3.19 2.67 -17.07
N SER A 434 2.78 3.92 -16.85
CA SER A 434 2.94 4.57 -15.54
C SER A 434 1.85 5.57 -15.22
N VAL A 435 1.70 5.84 -13.94
CA VAL A 435 0.85 6.90 -13.41
C VAL A 435 1.72 8.08 -13.00
N HIS A 436 1.56 9.21 -13.67
CA HIS A 436 2.13 10.48 -13.27
C HIS A 436 1.13 11.17 -12.33
N HIS A 437 1.44 11.16 -11.04
CA HIS A 437 0.57 11.66 -9.99
C HIS A 437 1.14 12.91 -9.33
N ARG A 438 0.28 13.91 -9.15
CA ARG A 438 0.57 15.10 -8.34
C ARG A 438 -0.42 15.20 -7.19
N SER A 439 0.05 15.46 -5.99
CA SER A 439 -0.84 15.67 -4.83
C SER A 439 -0.21 16.58 -3.78
N GLY A 440 -1.06 17.24 -2.98
CA GLY A 440 -0.64 17.75 -1.69
C GLY A 440 -0.50 16.58 -0.71
N ILE A 441 0.62 16.48 0.00
CA ILE A 441 0.81 15.46 1.03
C ILE A 441 -0.21 15.71 2.15
N PHE A 442 -1.33 14.95 2.16
CA PHE A 442 -2.32 14.82 3.24
C PHE A 442 -2.90 16.13 3.80
N ALA A 443 -2.97 17.21 3.04
CA ALA A 443 -3.44 18.49 3.55
C ALA A 443 -2.75 18.97 4.88
N SER A 444 -1.66 18.31 5.27
CA SER A 444 -1.01 18.50 6.57
C SER A 444 0.24 19.37 6.52
N SER A 445 0.65 19.81 5.33
CA SER A 445 1.82 20.66 5.17
C SER A 445 1.43 21.98 4.49
N ASP A 446 1.60 23.09 5.19
CA ASP A 446 1.45 24.44 4.64
C ASP A 446 2.38 24.69 3.42
N PHE A 447 3.42 23.88 3.29
CA PHE A 447 4.40 23.94 2.21
C PHE A 447 3.84 23.54 0.84
N PHE A 448 2.92 22.56 0.79
CA PHE A 448 2.27 22.10 -0.45
C PHE A 448 0.88 22.71 -0.67
N GLY A 449 0.45 23.63 0.20
CA GLY A 449 -0.91 24.14 0.24
C GLY A 449 -1.88 23.12 0.90
N ASN A 450 -3.03 23.59 1.32
CA ASN A 450 -4.08 22.72 1.90
C ASN A 450 -4.82 21.99 0.76
N VAL A 451 -4.09 21.16 0.00
CA VAL A 451 -4.59 20.40 -1.16
C VAL A 451 -4.88 18.97 -0.75
N ASN A 452 -6.13 18.58 -0.75
CA ASN A 452 -6.56 17.19 -0.64
C ASN A 452 -7.02 16.71 -2.01
N GLY A 453 -6.34 15.73 -2.55
CA GLY A 453 -6.51 15.27 -3.91
C GLY A 453 -5.40 15.80 -4.82
N GLY A 454 -5.35 15.32 -6.03
CA GLY A 454 -4.34 15.67 -7.02
C GLY A 454 -4.82 15.28 -8.41
N SER A 455 -3.92 15.30 -9.38
CA SER A 455 -4.19 14.87 -10.74
C SER A 455 -3.46 13.58 -11.07
N ASN A 456 -4.16 12.66 -11.70
CA ASN A 456 -3.61 11.40 -12.20
C ASN A 456 -3.55 11.42 -13.72
N VAL A 457 -2.41 11.06 -14.29
CA VAL A 457 -2.25 10.89 -15.73
C VAL A 457 -1.72 9.51 -16.02
N ASN A 458 -2.49 8.70 -16.72
CA ASN A 458 -2.03 7.43 -17.25
C ASN A 458 -1.14 7.68 -18.46
N THR A 459 0.10 7.19 -18.43
CA THR A 459 1.08 7.36 -19.50
C THR A 459 1.59 6.03 -20.03
N LEU A 460 1.83 5.97 -21.32
CA LEU A 460 2.68 4.96 -21.94
C LEU A 460 4.05 5.57 -22.17
N TYR A 461 5.09 4.78 -21.99
CA TYR A 461 6.44 5.28 -22.11
C TYR A 461 7.42 4.30 -22.77
N LEU A 462 8.50 4.89 -23.27
CA LEU A 462 9.73 4.23 -23.70
C LEU A 462 10.87 4.77 -22.84
N GLN A 463 11.67 3.88 -22.24
CA GLN A 463 12.88 4.22 -21.50
C GLN A 463 14.06 3.41 -21.99
N CYS A 464 15.20 4.05 -22.24
CA CYS A 464 16.44 3.35 -22.59
C CYS A 464 17.60 3.85 -21.72
N HIS A 465 18.52 2.94 -21.42
CA HIS A 465 19.77 3.24 -20.71
C HIS A 465 20.90 3.50 -21.69
N ASN A 466 21.89 4.31 -21.31
CA ASN A 466 22.97 4.76 -22.20
C ASN A 466 23.93 3.65 -22.67
N ASN A 467 23.92 2.48 -22.04
CA ASN A 467 24.72 1.32 -22.48
C ASN A 467 24.32 0.79 -23.87
N VAL A 468 23.20 1.26 -24.41
CA VAL A 468 22.67 0.85 -25.73
C VAL A 468 23.30 1.61 -26.89
N MET A 469 23.93 2.78 -26.66
CA MET A 469 24.48 3.64 -27.70
C MET A 469 26.01 3.48 -27.93
N GLY A 470 26.64 2.57 -27.20
CA GLY A 470 28.12 2.41 -27.17
C GLY A 470 28.67 1.11 -27.73
N SER A 471 27.93 0.33 -28.53
CA SER A 471 28.44 -0.88 -29.18
C SER A 471 28.12 -0.93 -30.66
#